data_9a71ec02bec5786675b247c343b2c1ce
#
_entry.id   9a71ec02bec5786675b247c343b2c1ce
#
_cell.length_a   1.000
_cell.length_b   1.000
_cell.length_c   1.000
_cell.angle_alpha   90.00
_cell.angle_beta   90.00
_cell.angle_gamma   90.00
#
_symmetry.space_group_name_H-M   'P 1'
#
loop_
_entity.id
_entity.type
_entity.pdbx_description
1 polymer ?
#
loop_
_entity_poly.entity_id
_entity_poly.type
_entity_poly.pdbx_seq_one_letter_code
_entity_poly.pdbx_strand_id
1 'polypeptide(L)'
;MTEEGEIQIFRALNFIRDNAPAYAKAKAERIYLENFRKSKKALLMRAAEIAGHKSAALQEREAYANAEYVDVLKALQVAVEEEERLRWLMVAAEARIEVWRTLESSRRIEKKMI
;
A
#
# COMPACT_ATOMS: atom_id res chain seq x y z
N MET A 1 -13.16 22.17 -24.13
CA MET A 1 -13.24 21.60 -22.76
C MET A 1 -14.09 22.51 -21.89
N THR A 2 -14.89 21.95 -21.01
CA THR A 2 -15.69 22.73 -20.07
C THR A 2 -14.82 23.16 -18.90
N GLU A 3 -15.17 24.27 -18.29
CA GLU A 3 -14.51 24.75 -17.05
C GLU A 3 -14.56 23.69 -15.97
N GLU A 4 -15.69 22.98 -15.84
CA GLU A 4 -15.86 21.88 -14.89
C GLU A 4 -14.87 20.73 -15.16
N GLY A 5 -14.63 20.38 -16.43
CA GLY A 5 -13.65 19.37 -16.81
C GLY A 5 -12.22 19.75 -16.40
N GLU A 6 -11.85 21.01 -16.57
CA GLU A 6 -10.54 21.53 -16.13
C GLU A 6 -10.38 21.42 -14.62
N ILE A 7 -11.40 21.80 -13.86
CA ILE A 7 -11.39 21.71 -12.39
C ILE A 7 -11.20 20.26 -11.96
N GLN A 8 -11.89 19.31 -12.58
CA GLN A 8 -11.76 17.87 -12.28
C GLN A 8 -10.34 17.36 -12.49
N ILE A 9 -9.68 17.79 -13.57
CA ILE A 9 -8.31 17.38 -13.89
C ILE A 9 -7.32 17.94 -12.87
N PHE A 10 -7.43 19.21 -12.53
CA PHE A 10 -6.54 19.81 -11.53
C PHE A 10 -6.73 19.19 -10.16
N ARG A 11 -7.96 18.83 -9.79
CA ARG A 11 -8.23 18.08 -8.55
C ARG A 11 -7.54 16.72 -8.55
N ALA A 12 -7.61 15.97 -9.65
CA ALA A 12 -6.96 14.67 -9.77
C ALA A 12 -5.43 14.79 -9.67
N LEU A 13 -4.84 15.75 -10.39
CA LEU A 13 -3.40 16.00 -10.35
C LEU A 13 -2.94 16.42 -8.95
N ASN A 14 -3.67 17.32 -8.31
CA ASN A 14 -3.36 17.79 -6.96
C ASN A 14 -3.51 16.67 -5.93
N PHE A 15 -4.50 15.80 -6.09
CA PHE A 15 -4.68 14.64 -5.22
C PHE A 15 -3.44 13.74 -5.27
N ILE A 16 -2.94 13.42 -6.46
CA ILE A 16 -1.75 12.58 -6.63
C ILE A 16 -0.54 13.24 -5.96
N ARG A 17 -0.31 14.51 -6.25
CA ARG A 17 0.80 15.26 -5.66
C ARG A 17 0.73 15.28 -4.14
N ASP A 18 -0.44 15.59 -3.59
CA ASP A 18 -0.61 15.80 -2.16
C ASP A 18 -0.59 14.48 -1.36
N ASN A 19 -0.96 13.37 -2.00
CA ASN A 19 -1.03 12.07 -1.34
C ASN A 19 0.16 11.15 -1.64
N ALA A 20 1.03 11.52 -2.57
CA ALA A 20 2.22 10.73 -2.89
C ALA A 20 3.12 10.48 -1.67
N PRO A 21 3.40 11.47 -0.81
CA PRO A 21 4.19 11.23 0.40
C PRO A 21 3.53 10.26 1.38
N ALA A 22 2.21 10.35 1.55
CA ALA A 22 1.46 9.43 2.42
C ALA A 22 1.49 8.00 1.88
N TYR A 23 1.35 7.83 0.56
CA TYR A 23 1.45 6.54 -0.09
C TYR A 23 2.85 5.93 0.08
N ALA A 24 3.89 6.73 -0.15
CA ALA A 24 5.28 6.29 0.03
C ALA A 24 5.54 5.83 1.47
N LYS A 25 5.04 6.57 2.45
CA LYS A 25 5.15 6.23 3.87
C LYS A 25 4.42 4.91 4.18
N ALA A 26 3.20 4.74 3.69
CA ALA A 26 2.42 3.53 3.90
C ALA A 26 3.11 2.30 3.30
N LYS A 27 3.66 2.43 2.11
CA LYS A 27 4.42 1.37 1.44
C LYS A 27 5.69 1.01 2.23
N ALA A 28 6.44 2.01 2.68
CA ALA A 28 7.65 1.80 3.48
C ALA A 28 7.32 1.09 4.80
N GLU A 29 6.24 1.46 5.46
CA GLU A 29 5.76 0.82 6.68
C GLU A 29 5.42 -0.65 6.46
N ARG A 30 4.69 -0.96 5.39
CA ARG A 30 4.38 -2.36 5.05
C ARG A 30 5.65 -3.18 4.81
N ILE A 31 6.58 -2.65 4.03
CA ILE A 31 7.85 -3.34 3.72
C ILE A 31 8.64 -3.57 5.02
N TYR A 32 8.72 -2.57 5.88
CA TYR A 32 9.39 -2.69 7.17
C TYR A 32 8.79 -3.81 8.01
N LEU A 33 7.46 -3.86 8.14
CA LEU A 33 6.78 -4.88 8.94
C LEU A 33 6.92 -6.28 8.36
N GLU A 34 6.91 -6.42 7.03
CA GLU A 34 7.18 -7.71 6.38
C GLU A 34 8.56 -8.25 6.74
N ASN A 35 9.56 -7.39 6.74
CA ASN A 35 10.93 -7.76 7.11
C ASN A 35 11.06 -7.97 8.63
N PHE A 36 10.45 -7.10 9.42
CA PHE A 36 10.46 -7.20 10.87
C PHE A 36 9.82 -8.51 11.36
N ARG A 37 8.76 -8.97 10.69
CA ARG A 37 8.14 -10.26 11.00
C ARG A 37 9.14 -11.40 11.00
N LYS A 38 10.04 -11.43 10.03
CA LYS A 38 11.08 -12.45 9.92
C LYS A 38 12.09 -12.36 11.06
N SER A 39 12.51 -11.14 11.41
CA SER A 39 13.42 -10.90 12.52
C SER A 39 12.80 -11.28 13.86
N LYS A 40 11.51 -10.93 14.05
CA LYS A 40 10.77 -11.29 15.26
C LYS A 40 10.64 -12.80 15.40
N LYS A 41 10.32 -13.51 14.32
CA LYS A 41 10.28 -14.97 14.32
C LYS A 41 11.61 -15.56 14.79
N ALA A 42 12.73 -15.09 14.22
CA ALA A 42 14.07 -15.58 14.60
C ALA A 42 14.38 -15.33 16.07
N LEU A 43 14.06 -14.14 16.60
CA LEU A 43 14.26 -13.82 17.99
C LEU A 43 13.41 -14.68 18.94
N LEU A 44 12.17 -14.95 18.55
CA LEU A 44 11.28 -15.80 19.34
C LEU A 44 11.69 -17.27 19.30
N MET A 45 12.20 -17.75 18.15
CA MET A 45 12.77 -19.09 18.06
C MET A 45 13.98 -19.25 18.97
N ARG A 46 14.84 -18.24 19.01
CA ARG A 46 15.99 -18.23 19.93
C ARG A 46 15.55 -18.25 21.38
N ALA A 47 14.54 -17.47 21.74
CA ALA A 47 13.98 -17.47 23.08
C ALA A 47 13.39 -18.83 23.44
N ALA A 48 12.73 -19.50 22.52
CA ALA A 48 12.20 -20.84 22.70
C ALA A 48 13.31 -21.88 22.91
N GLU A 49 14.40 -21.77 22.17
CA GLU A 49 15.57 -22.62 22.34
C GLU A 49 16.15 -22.49 23.75
N ILE A 50 16.31 -21.25 24.22
CA ILE A 50 16.80 -20.97 25.58
C ILE A 50 15.84 -21.53 26.63
N ALA A 51 14.53 -21.51 26.37
CA ALA A 51 13.49 -22.05 27.26
C ALA A 51 13.41 -23.57 27.27
N GLY A 52 14.19 -24.27 26.44
CA GLY A 52 14.29 -25.73 26.44
C GLY A 52 13.65 -26.45 25.26
N HIS A 53 13.12 -25.72 24.27
CA HIS A 53 12.60 -26.34 23.04
C HIS A 53 13.78 -26.68 22.11
N LYS A 54 14.11 -27.97 22.01
CA LYS A 54 15.37 -28.43 21.41
C LYS A 54 15.35 -28.56 19.90
N SER A 55 14.18 -28.75 19.28
CA SER A 55 14.09 -28.92 17.82
C SER A 55 13.68 -27.62 17.14
N ALA A 56 14.15 -27.42 15.91
CA ALA A 56 13.75 -26.28 15.09
C ALA A 56 12.23 -26.24 14.90
N ALA A 57 11.58 -27.39 14.74
CA ALA A 57 10.14 -27.48 14.59
C ALA A 57 9.38 -26.95 15.84
N LEU A 58 9.83 -27.33 17.02
CA LEU A 58 9.23 -26.86 18.28
C LEU A 58 9.48 -25.36 18.49
N GLN A 59 10.67 -24.88 18.17
CA GLN A 59 11.02 -23.48 18.27
C GLN A 59 10.16 -22.62 17.33
N GLU A 60 9.95 -23.08 16.10
CA GLU A 60 9.11 -22.42 15.11
C GLU A 60 7.65 -22.37 15.56
N ARG A 61 7.12 -23.48 16.07
CA ARG A 61 5.78 -23.57 16.61
C ARG A 61 5.55 -22.57 17.75
N GLU A 62 6.51 -22.48 18.69
CA GLU A 62 6.43 -21.55 19.79
C GLU A 62 6.50 -20.10 19.32
N ALA A 63 7.34 -19.80 18.31
CA ALA A 63 7.44 -18.47 17.75
C ALA A 63 6.13 -18.03 17.11
N TYR A 64 5.51 -18.87 16.30
CA TYR A 64 4.25 -18.55 15.63
C TYR A 64 3.07 -18.41 16.60
N ALA A 65 3.08 -19.14 17.71
CA ALA A 65 2.04 -19.05 18.72
C ALA A 65 2.23 -17.89 19.71
N ASN A 66 3.38 -17.23 19.66
CA ASN A 66 3.70 -16.14 20.58
C ASN A 66 2.85 -14.90 20.29
N ALA A 67 2.29 -14.29 21.34
CA ALA A 67 1.45 -13.10 21.23
C ALA A 67 2.18 -11.94 20.55
N GLU A 68 3.48 -11.78 20.79
CA GLU A 68 4.28 -10.73 20.16
C GLU A 68 4.37 -10.90 18.64
N TYR A 69 4.45 -12.15 18.15
CA TYR A 69 4.43 -12.43 16.71
C TYR A 69 3.06 -12.13 16.13
N VAL A 70 2.00 -12.53 16.80
CA VAL A 70 0.62 -12.25 16.37
C VAL A 70 0.37 -10.74 16.31
N ASP A 71 0.92 -9.96 17.26
CA ASP A 71 0.80 -8.50 17.23
C ASP A 71 1.49 -7.88 16.00
N VAL A 72 2.63 -8.43 15.57
CA VAL A 72 3.31 -8.00 14.34
C VAL A 72 2.43 -8.27 13.12
N LEU A 73 1.76 -9.44 13.07
CA LEU A 73 0.85 -9.77 11.98
C LEU A 73 -0.34 -8.82 11.91
N LYS A 74 -0.88 -8.43 13.06
CA LYS A 74 -1.98 -7.45 13.12
C LYS A 74 -1.52 -6.07 12.64
N ALA A 75 -0.33 -5.64 13.04
CA ALA A 75 0.24 -4.38 12.58
C ALA A 75 0.48 -4.40 11.07
N LEU A 76 0.96 -5.53 10.53
CA LEU A 76 1.17 -5.71 9.10
C LEU A 76 -0.16 -5.63 8.33
N GLN A 77 -1.21 -6.23 8.85
CA GLN A 77 -2.55 -6.16 8.26
C GLN A 77 -3.02 -4.72 8.12
N VAL A 78 -2.86 -3.91 9.17
CA VAL A 78 -3.22 -2.48 9.16
C VAL A 78 -2.38 -1.71 8.14
N ALA A 79 -1.08 -2.00 8.06
CA ALA A 79 -0.18 -1.35 7.12
C ALA A 79 -0.54 -1.67 5.66
N VAL A 80 -0.88 -2.92 5.35
CA VAL A 80 -1.31 -3.35 4.02
C VAL A 80 -2.62 -2.66 3.63
N GLU A 81 -3.56 -2.59 4.55
CA GLU A 81 -4.84 -1.93 4.32
C GLU A 81 -4.66 -0.45 3.98
N GLU A 82 -3.82 0.26 4.72
CA GLU A 82 -3.55 1.68 4.47
C GLU A 82 -2.84 1.91 3.13
N GLU A 83 -1.84 1.09 2.80
CA GLU A 83 -1.17 1.16 1.51
C GLU A 83 -2.15 0.94 0.36
N GLU A 84 -2.99 -0.09 0.44
CA GLU A 84 -3.97 -0.42 -0.58
C GLU A 84 -5.05 0.67 -0.71
N ARG A 85 -5.49 1.26 0.40
CA ARG A 85 -6.44 2.36 0.38
C ARG A 85 -5.90 3.53 -0.45
N LEU A 86 -4.69 3.96 -0.15
CA LEU A 86 -4.03 5.06 -0.86
C LEU A 86 -3.75 4.69 -2.32
N ARG A 87 -3.29 3.47 -2.58
CA ARG A 87 -2.99 3.00 -3.94
C ARG A 87 -4.23 3.08 -4.83
N TRP A 88 -5.36 2.58 -4.36
CA TRP A 88 -6.59 2.59 -5.16
C TRP A 88 -7.14 3.99 -5.38
N LEU A 89 -7.00 4.89 -4.40
CA LEU A 89 -7.38 6.29 -4.60
C LEU A 89 -6.50 6.97 -5.65
N MET A 90 -5.22 6.66 -5.68
CA MET A 90 -4.31 7.19 -6.70
C MET A 90 -4.60 6.61 -8.08
N VAL A 91 -4.90 5.33 -8.16
CA VAL A 91 -5.33 4.67 -9.41
C VAL A 91 -6.61 5.33 -9.94
N ALA A 92 -7.57 5.62 -9.06
CA ALA A 92 -8.80 6.31 -9.45
C ALA A 92 -8.53 7.71 -10.00
N ALA A 93 -7.60 8.46 -9.39
CA ALA A 93 -7.21 9.78 -9.87
C ALA A 93 -6.53 9.70 -11.24
N GLU A 94 -5.64 8.73 -11.45
CA GLU A 94 -4.99 8.48 -12.74
C GLU A 94 -6.01 8.12 -13.82
N ALA A 95 -7.01 7.30 -13.48
CA ALA A 95 -8.07 6.91 -14.39
C ALA A 95 -8.90 8.12 -14.86
N ARG A 96 -9.17 9.07 -13.95
CA ARG A 96 -9.87 10.31 -14.31
C ARG A 96 -9.07 11.13 -15.32
N ILE A 97 -7.76 11.19 -15.15
CA ILE A 97 -6.85 11.89 -16.09
C ILE A 97 -6.89 11.22 -17.46
N GLU A 98 -6.84 9.89 -17.50
CA GLU A 98 -6.90 9.14 -18.76
C GLU A 98 -8.24 9.34 -19.51
N VAL A 99 -9.34 9.33 -18.78
CA VAL A 99 -10.67 9.60 -19.36
C VAL A 99 -10.70 11.00 -19.97
N TRP A 100 -10.20 12.02 -19.23
CA TRP A 100 -10.13 13.38 -19.74
C TRP A 100 -9.32 13.48 -21.02
N ARG A 101 -8.14 12.85 -21.04
CA ARG A 101 -7.26 12.84 -22.24
C ARG A 101 -7.97 12.23 -23.45
N THR A 102 -8.69 11.15 -23.26
CA THR A 102 -9.47 10.49 -24.30
C THR A 102 -10.57 11.40 -24.84
N LEU A 103 -11.31 12.06 -23.94
CA LEU A 103 -12.37 12.98 -24.31
C LEU A 103 -11.83 14.19 -25.07
N GLU A 104 -10.70 14.76 -24.64
CA GLU A 104 -10.07 15.89 -25.33
C GLU A 104 -9.56 15.49 -26.72
N SER A 105 -9.01 14.31 -26.87
CA SER A 105 -8.57 13.74 -28.14
C SER A 105 -9.74 13.62 -29.12
N SER A 106 -10.86 13.07 -28.64
CA SER A 106 -12.09 12.92 -29.43
C SER A 106 -12.66 14.27 -29.89
N ARG A 107 -12.65 15.26 -29.00
CA ARG A 107 -13.09 16.63 -29.32
C ARG A 107 -12.24 17.26 -30.42
N ARG A 108 -10.94 17.10 -30.36
CA ARG A 108 -10.02 17.63 -31.35
C ARG A 108 -10.29 17.01 -32.74
N ILE A 109 -10.56 15.72 -32.77
CA ILE A 109 -10.92 15.02 -34.02
C ILE A 109 -12.24 15.54 -34.55
N GLU A 110 -13.27 15.69 -33.75
CA GLU A 110 -14.57 16.24 -34.13
C GLU A 110 -14.44 17.63 -34.71
N LYS A 111 -13.66 18.52 -34.10
CA LYS A 111 -13.41 19.86 -34.62
C LYS A 111 -12.74 19.87 -35.96
N LYS A 112 -11.83 18.95 -36.22
CA LYS A 112 -11.16 18.84 -37.55
C LYS A 112 -12.08 18.33 -38.63
N MET A 113 -13.12 17.59 -38.27
CA MET A 113 -14.07 17.02 -39.22
C MET A 113 -15.19 17.99 -39.62
N ILE A 114 -15.36 19.08 -38.91
CA ILE A 114 -16.31 20.14 -39.20
C ILE A 114 -15.65 21.21 -40.08
#